data_1eb77f18b70c9017c740e9e4e17a5172
#
_entry.id   1eb77f18b70c9017c740e9e4e17a5172
#
_cell.length_a   1.000
_cell.length_b   1.000
_cell.length_c   1.000
_cell.angle_alpha   90.00
_cell.angle_beta   90.00
_cell.angle_gamma   90.00
#
_symmetry.space_group_name_H-M   'P 1'
#
loop_
_entity.id
_entity.type
_entity.pdbx_description
1 polymer ?
#
loop_
_entity_poly.entity_id
_entity_poly.type
_entity_poly.pdbx_seq_one_letter_code
_entity_poly.pdbx_strand_id
1 'polypeptide(L)'
;MKKYILLVFVVIIALAGYFLLARGQHKLAANAAVTVTDSTGAKVHIPAEPKRIVFLNASNLEIFTSIGGKAVGRPTSTSYPDDIKESIKDIPEVGMIHAPNLEKIMSLKPDLVVGTNVPFHVMLRKPLEMAG
;
A
#
# COMPACT_ATOMS: atom_id res chain seq x y z
N MET A 1 -32.54 38.79 24.85
CA MET A 1 -31.47 38.68 23.82
C MET A 1 -30.21 37.99 24.38
N LYS A 2 -29.63 38.37 25.52
CA LYS A 2 -28.41 37.74 26.07
C LYS A 2 -28.52 36.23 26.34
N LYS A 3 -29.69 35.72 26.75
CA LYS A 3 -29.87 34.26 27.01
C LYS A 3 -29.77 33.40 25.75
N TYR A 4 -30.22 33.87 24.60
CA TYR A 4 -30.18 33.12 23.35
C TYR A 4 -28.77 33.11 22.74
N ILE A 5 -27.99 34.17 22.94
CA ILE A 5 -26.59 34.27 22.51
C ILE A 5 -25.75 33.20 23.21
N LEU A 6 -25.93 33.01 24.51
CA LEU A 6 -25.23 31.97 25.29
C LEU A 6 -25.58 30.55 24.79
N LEU A 7 -26.85 30.30 24.47
CA LEU A 7 -27.33 29.01 24.00
C LEU A 7 -26.77 28.66 22.62
N VAL A 8 -26.69 29.65 21.71
CA VAL A 8 -26.06 29.50 20.39
C VAL A 8 -24.55 29.21 20.52
N PHE A 9 -23.85 29.86 21.43
CA PHE A 9 -22.42 29.61 21.68
C PHE A 9 -22.15 28.17 22.18
N VAL A 10 -22.99 27.65 23.08
CA VAL A 10 -22.87 26.28 23.60
C VAL A 10 -23.11 25.25 22.48
N VAL A 11 -24.08 25.48 21.60
CA VAL A 11 -24.36 24.59 20.46
C VAL A 11 -23.19 24.59 19.46
N ILE A 12 -22.59 25.76 19.18
CA ILE A 12 -21.44 25.85 18.26
C ILE A 12 -20.22 25.11 18.83
N ILE A 13 -19.95 25.24 20.14
CA ILE A 13 -18.84 24.53 20.79
C ILE A 13 -19.10 23.01 20.78
N ALA A 14 -20.31 22.56 21.03
CA ALA A 14 -20.67 21.15 20.99
C ALA A 14 -20.53 20.55 19.58
N LEU A 15 -20.96 21.28 18.54
CA LEU A 15 -20.80 20.88 17.14
C LEU A 15 -19.33 20.86 16.70
N ALA A 16 -18.54 21.85 17.12
CA ALA A 16 -17.11 21.87 16.83
C ALA A 16 -16.37 20.70 17.52
N GLY A 17 -16.72 20.41 18.78
CA GLY A 17 -16.21 19.25 19.52
C GLY A 17 -16.55 17.92 18.85
N TYR A 18 -17.81 17.76 18.47
CA TYR A 18 -18.27 16.56 17.72
C TYR A 18 -17.53 16.38 16.38
N PHE A 19 -17.31 17.48 15.64
CA PHE A 19 -16.61 17.44 14.35
C PHE A 19 -15.13 17.11 14.50
N LEU A 20 -14.47 17.59 15.56
CA LEU A 20 -13.08 17.25 15.90
C LEU A 20 -12.93 15.78 16.32
N LEU A 21 -13.85 15.26 17.13
CA LEU A 21 -13.89 13.86 17.54
C LEU A 21 -14.18 12.93 16.36
N ALA A 22 -15.11 13.29 15.48
CA ALA A 22 -15.43 12.52 14.27
C ALA A 22 -14.23 12.46 13.30
N ARG A 23 -13.49 13.55 13.13
CA ARG A 23 -12.24 13.57 12.35
C ARG A 23 -11.13 12.73 12.95
N GLY A 24 -11.03 12.69 14.28
CA GLY A 24 -10.06 11.84 14.99
C GLY A 24 -10.34 10.36 14.78
N GLN A 25 -11.59 9.94 14.76
CA GLN A 25 -11.98 8.55 14.52
C GLN A 25 -11.71 8.10 13.09
N HIS A 26 -11.94 8.93 12.08
CA HIS A 26 -11.60 8.64 10.69
C HIS A 26 -10.08 8.48 10.49
N LYS A 27 -9.26 9.25 11.19
CA LYS A 27 -7.79 9.17 11.10
C LYS A 27 -7.23 7.92 11.79
N LEU A 28 -7.85 7.45 12.86
CA LEU A 28 -7.49 6.22 13.56
C LEU A 28 -7.87 4.96 12.75
N ALA A 29 -9.02 4.96 12.07
CA ALA A 29 -9.43 3.87 11.18
C ALA A 29 -8.55 3.77 9.92
N ALA A 30 -8.05 4.89 9.39
CA ALA A 30 -7.17 4.94 8.22
C ALA A 30 -5.75 4.44 8.50
N ASN A 31 -5.32 4.34 9.75
CA ASN A 31 -3.99 3.88 10.16
C ASN A 31 -3.98 2.47 10.79
N ALA A 32 -5.10 1.74 10.76
CA ALA A 32 -5.15 0.38 11.26
C ALA A 32 -4.35 -0.55 10.33
N ALA A 33 -3.16 -0.96 10.75
CA ALA A 33 -2.40 -2.00 10.07
C ALA A 33 -3.17 -3.33 10.10
N VAL A 34 -3.17 -4.04 8.98
CA VAL A 34 -3.79 -5.37 8.87
C VAL A 34 -2.67 -6.42 9.00
N THR A 35 -2.89 -7.42 9.84
CA THR A 35 -2.00 -8.59 9.89
C THR A 35 -2.60 -9.71 9.06
N VAL A 36 -1.87 -10.15 8.06
CA VAL A 36 -2.24 -11.31 7.22
C VAL A 36 -1.24 -12.44 7.44
N THR A 37 -1.71 -13.67 7.26
CA THR A 37 -0.82 -14.83 7.16
C THR A 37 -0.62 -15.11 5.67
N ASP A 38 0.62 -15.03 5.21
CA ASP A 38 0.96 -15.27 3.82
C ASP A 38 0.99 -16.76 3.47
N SER A 39 1.24 -17.10 2.20
CA SER A 39 1.28 -18.48 1.73
C SER A 39 2.49 -19.28 2.26
N THR A 40 3.44 -18.63 2.92
CA THR A 40 4.54 -19.30 3.62
C THR A 40 4.22 -19.62 5.09
N GLY A 41 3.04 -19.19 5.58
CA GLY A 41 2.62 -19.28 6.97
C GLY A 41 3.14 -18.16 7.87
N ALA A 42 3.78 -17.17 7.29
CA ALA A 42 4.31 -16.04 8.05
C ALA A 42 3.26 -14.95 8.28
N LYS A 43 3.30 -14.35 9.45
CA LYS A 43 2.49 -13.17 9.77
C LYS A 43 3.16 -11.91 9.22
N VAL A 44 2.46 -11.19 8.38
CA VAL A 44 2.92 -9.94 7.75
C VAL A 44 2.02 -8.80 8.20
N HIS A 45 2.63 -7.73 8.68
CA HIS A 45 1.91 -6.49 8.99
C HIS A 45 1.88 -5.60 7.76
N ILE A 46 0.68 -5.35 7.25
CA ILE A 46 0.47 -4.48 6.09
C ILE A 46 -0.03 -3.13 6.60
N PRO A 47 0.56 -2.00 6.18
CA PRO A 47 0.01 -0.67 6.45
C PRO A 47 -1.45 -0.61 5.98
N ALA A 48 -2.30 0.14 6.67
CA ALA A 48 -3.72 0.26 6.31
C ALA A 48 -3.94 0.74 4.87
N GLU A 49 -3.06 1.61 4.39
CA GLU A 49 -3.05 2.13 3.04
C GLU A 49 -1.62 2.16 2.49
N PRO A 50 -1.11 1.03 1.97
CA PRO A 50 0.21 1.03 1.33
C PRO A 50 0.21 2.00 0.15
N LYS A 51 1.21 2.88 0.09
CA LYS A 51 1.33 3.91 -0.94
C LYS A 51 2.39 3.59 -1.99
N ARG A 52 3.36 2.77 -1.62
CA ARG A 52 4.53 2.44 -2.45
C ARG A 52 4.66 0.93 -2.59
N ILE A 53 3.83 0.39 -3.48
CA ILE A 53 3.75 -1.05 -3.68
C ILE A 53 4.64 -1.48 -4.83
N VAL A 54 5.51 -2.45 -4.59
CA VAL A 54 6.33 -3.12 -5.60
C VAL A 54 5.81 -4.53 -5.84
N PHE A 55 5.64 -4.91 -7.09
CA PHE A 55 5.26 -6.26 -7.49
C PHE A 55 6.45 -7.02 -8.08
N LEU A 56 6.60 -8.28 -7.67
CA LEU A 56 7.63 -9.19 -8.18
C LEU A 56 7.06 -10.22 -9.16
N ASN A 57 5.75 -10.22 -9.39
CA ASN A 57 5.04 -11.13 -10.29
C ASN A 57 4.09 -10.37 -11.19
N ALA A 58 4.11 -10.68 -12.49
CA ALA A 58 3.32 -9.98 -13.51
C ALA A 58 1.82 -10.12 -13.30
N SER A 59 1.32 -11.34 -13.00
CA SER A 59 -0.12 -11.58 -12.81
C SER A 59 -0.70 -10.84 -11.62
N ASN A 60 0.06 -10.73 -10.52
CA ASN A 60 -0.38 -9.96 -9.36
C ASN A 60 -0.48 -8.46 -9.69
N LEU A 61 0.49 -7.93 -10.45
CA LEU A 61 0.46 -6.54 -10.92
C LEU A 61 -0.72 -6.30 -11.86
N GLU A 62 -0.95 -7.22 -12.81
CA GLU A 62 -2.07 -7.15 -13.76
C GLU A 62 -3.41 -7.05 -13.02
N ILE A 63 -3.67 -7.95 -12.08
CA ILE A 63 -4.90 -7.92 -11.25
C ILE A 63 -5.00 -6.59 -10.51
N PHE A 64 -3.93 -6.13 -9.88
CA PHE A 64 -3.93 -4.87 -9.13
C PHE A 64 -4.20 -3.66 -10.02
N THR A 65 -3.59 -3.62 -11.20
CA THR A 65 -3.77 -2.53 -12.17
C THR A 65 -5.18 -2.53 -12.76
N SER A 66 -5.76 -3.72 -13.04
CA SER A 66 -7.11 -3.84 -13.60
C SER A 66 -8.22 -3.27 -12.70
N ILE A 67 -7.98 -3.21 -11.39
CA ILE A 67 -8.88 -2.56 -10.41
C ILE A 67 -8.50 -1.10 -10.10
N GLY A 68 -7.61 -0.49 -10.91
CA GLY A 68 -7.19 0.90 -10.77
C GLY A 68 -6.05 1.14 -9.79
N GLY A 69 -5.38 0.08 -9.30
CA GLY A 69 -4.22 0.18 -8.42
C GLY A 69 -2.99 0.76 -9.13
N LYS A 70 -2.13 1.46 -8.37
CA LYS A 70 -0.89 2.06 -8.87
C LYS A 70 0.32 1.53 -8.12
N ALA A 71 1.22 0.84 -8.86
CA ALA A 71 2.48 0.34 -8.32
C ALA A 71 3.61 1.33 -8.55
N VAL A 72 4.67 1.25 -7.73
CA VAL A 72 5.91 2.04 -7.90
C VAL A 72 7.05 1.21 -8.47
N GLY A 73 6.90 -0.10 -8.58
CA GLY A 73 7.86 -1.02 -9.19
C GLY A 73 7.17 -2.25 -9.77
N ARG A 74 7.65 -2.73 -10.92
CA ARG A 74 7.09 -3.87 -11.65
C ARG A 74 8.14 -4.91 -11.99
N PRO A 75 7.75 -6.19 -12.15
CA PRO A 75 8.66 -7.19 -12.71
C PRO A 75 8.89 -6.94 -14.20
N THR A 76 10.07 -7.33 -14.69
CA THR A 76 10.33 -7.44 -16.12
C THR A 76 9.58 -8.65 -16.66
N SER A 77 8.70 -8.43 -17.62
CA SER A 77 7.91 -9.48 -18.28
C SER A 77 7.52 -9.06 -19.68
N THR A 78 7.48 -10.02 -20.59
CA THR A 78 6.98 -9.87 -21.97
C THR A 78 5.50 -10.27 -22.10
N SER A 79 4.92 -10.85 -21.05
CA SER A 79 3.61 -11.49 -21.09
C SER A 79 2.45 -10.58 -20.68
N TYR A 80 2.69 -9.29 -20.49
CA TYR A 80 1.60 -8.36 -20.17
C TYR A 80 0.67 -8.16 -21.37
N PRO A 81 -0.66 -8.13 -21.16
CA PRO A 81 -1.62 -7.66 -22.16
C PRO A 81 -1.30 -6.23 -22.62
N ASP A 82 -1.71 -5.86 -23.85
CA ASP A 82 -1.29 -4.57 -24.43
C ASP A 82 -1.87 -3.36 -23.69
N ASP A 83 -3.09 -3.46 -23.17
CA ASP A 83 -3.72 -2.44 -22.33
C ASP A 83 -2.96 -2.25 -20.99
N ILE A 84 -2.50 -3.35 -20.39
CA ILE A 84 -1.69 -3.31 -19.17
C ILE A 84 -0.30 -2.73 -19.47
N LYS A 85 0.36 -3.15 -20.57
CA LYS A 85 1.67 -2.60 -20.98
C LYS A 85 1.65 -1.09 -21.05
N GLU A 86 0.63 -0.51 -21.66
CA GLU A 86 0.51 0.94 -21.79
C GLU A 86 0.34 1.63 -20.42
N SER A 87 -0.45 1.05 -19.52
CA SER A 87 -0.70 1.62 -18.20
C SER A 87 0.49 1.56 -17.24
N ILE A 88 1.41 0.62 -17.47
CA ILE A 88 2.58 0.39 -16.58
C ILE A 88 3.93 0.79 -17.21
N LYS A 89 3.95 1.34 -18.43
CA LYS A 89 5.18 1.62 -19.19
C LYS A 89 6.20 2.47 -18.45
N ASP A 90 5.71 3.43 -17.66
CA ASP A 90 6.55 4.37 -16.91
C ASP A 90 6.94 3.85 -15.51
N ILE A 91 6.46 2.65 -15.11
CA ILE A 91 6.81 2.04 -13.83
C ILE A 91 8.19 1.37 -13.94
N PRO A 92 9.16 1.70 -13.06
CA PRO A 92 10.48 1.08 -13.06
C PRO A 92 10.47 -0.44 -12.95
N GLU A 93 11.31 -1.11 -13.73
CA GLU A 93 11.50 -2.55 -13.66
C GLU A 93 12.45 -2.95 -12.52
N VAL A 94 12.04 -3.90 -11.70
CA VAL A 94 12.81 -4.42 -10.56
C VAL A 94 13.41 -5.81 -10.80
N GLY A 95 13.40 -6.27 -12.04
CA GLY A 95 13.97 -7.56 -12.46
C GLY A 95 12.92 -8.62 -12.79
N MET A 96 13.38 -9.76 -13.28
CA MET A 96 12.50 -10.89 -13.65
C MET A 96 12.02 -11.64 -12.40
N ILE A 97 10.95 -12.43 -12.53
CA ILE A 97 10.37 -13.24 -11.43
C ILE A 97 11.41 -14.16 -10.76
N HIS A 98 12.33 -14.72 -11.51
CA HIS A 98 13.39 -15.61 -10.99
C HIS A 98 14.72 -14.91 -10.69
N ALA A 99 14.82 -13.62 -10.98
CA ALA A 99 16.00 -12.78 -10.74
C ALA A 99 15.58 -11.34 -10.37
N PRO A 100 14.85 -11.15 -9.26
CA PRO A 100 14.50 -9.82 -8.79
C PRO A 100 15.75 -9.10 -8.26
N ASN A 101 15.82 -7.79 -8.50
CA ASN A 101 16.97 -6.97 -8.10
C ASN A 101 16.64 -6.24 -6.79
N LEU A 102 17.26 -6.70 -5.70
CA LEU A 102 17.05 -6.15 -4.36
C LEU A 102 17.38 -4.64 -4.28
N GLU A 103 18.47 -4.21 -4.90
CA GLU A 103 18.90 -2.79 -4.85
C GLU A 103 17.88 -1.88 -5.54
N LYS A 104 17.37 -2.30 -6.70
CA LYS A 104 16.31 -1.58 -7.39
C LYS A 104 15.03 -1.51 -6.56
N ILE A 105 14.64 -2.62 -5.93
CA ILE A 105 13.46 -2.65 -5.05
C ILE A 105 13.66 -1.65 -3.90
N MET A 106 14.77 -1.72 -3.20
CA MET A 106 15.07 -0.84 -2.06
C MET A 106 15.16 0.65 -2.47
N SER A 107 15.71 0.95 -3.66
CA SER A 107 15.80 2.33 -4.15
C SER A 107 14.43 2.98 -4.36
N LEU A 108 13.39 2.18 -4.58
CA LEU A 108 12.01 2.64 -4.71
C LEU A 108 11.35 2.91 -3.35
N LYS A 109 12.01 2.60 -2.22
CA LYS A 109 11.50 2.77 -0.85
C LYS A 109 10.06 2.27 -0.70
N PRO A 110 9.81 0.97 -0.97
CA PRO A 110 8.47 0.42 -0.87
C PRO A 110 8.01 0.34 0.59
N ASP A 111 6.72 0.49 0.82
CA ASP A 111 6.05 0.17 2.08
C ASP A 111 5.34 -1.19 2.02
N LEU A 112 5.25 -1.78 0.82
CA LEU A 112 4.77 -3.14 0.60
C LEU A 112 5.44 -3.75 -0.64
N VAL A 113 5.94 -4.99 -0.51
CA VAL A 113 6.43 -5.80 -1.64
C VAL A 113 5.55 -7.04 -1.77
N VAL A 114 4.95 -7.22 -2.95
CA VAL A 114 4.08 -8.35 -3.25
C VAL A 114 4.81 -9.34 -4.15
N GLY A 115 5.08 -10.50 -3.61
CA GLY A 115 5.71 -11.61 -4.33
C GLY A 115 4.83 -12.86 -4.38
N THR A 116 5.42 -13.97 -4.81
CA THR A 116 4.83 -15.31 -4.80
C THR A 116 5.68 -16.25 -3.95
N ASN A 117 5.12 -17.38 -3.53
CA ASN A 117 5.84 -18.38 -2.74
C ASN A 117 6.80 -19.20 -3.63
N VAL A 118 7.80 -18.53 -4.18
CA VAL A 118 8.90 -19.15 -4.94
C VAL A 118 10.23 -18.81 -4.26
N PRO A 119 11.26 -19.68 -4.35
CA PRO A 119 12.52 -19.50 -3.64
C PRO A 119 13.15 -18.11 -3.83
N PHE A 120 13.14 -17.59 -5.05
CA PHE A 120 13.74 -16.28 -5.40
C PHE A 120 13.07 -15.09 -4.69
N HIS A 121 11.77 -15.16 -4.43
CA HIS A 121 11.04 -14.12 -3.69
C HIS A 121 11.16 -14.32 -2.18
N VAL A 122 11.06 -15.57 -1.71
CA VAL A 122 11.18 -15.89 -0.28
C VAL A 122 12.56 -15.47 0.26
N MET A 123 13.63 -15.64 -0.52
CA MET A 123 14.98 -15.20 -0.15
C MET A 123 15.11 -13.69 0.06
N LEU A 124 14.30 -12.88 -0.62
CA LEU A 124 14.33 -11.41 -0.48
C LEU A 124 13.64 -10.91 0.80
N ARG A 125 12.80 -11.71 1.40
CA ARG A 125 11.99 -11.30 2.55
C ARG A 125 12.85 -10.73 3.68
N LYS A 126 13.83 -11.51 4.15
CA LYS A 126 14.68 -11.11 5.27
C LYS A 126 15.50 -9.84 4.99
N PRO A 127 16.18 -9.70 3.83
CA PRO A 127 16.83 -8.45 3.44
C PRO A 127 15.87 -7.24 3.39
N LEU A 128 14.66 -7.41 2.88
CA LEU A 128 13.68 -6.34 2.78
C LEU A 128 13.16 -5.92 4.16
N GLU A 129 12.82 -6.86 5.03
CA GLU A 129 12.39 -6.59 6.42
C GLU A 129 13.49 -5.88 7.25
N MET A 130 14.77 -6.15 6.97
CA MET A 130 15.90 -5.49 7.64
C MET A 130 16.15 -4.06 7.14
N ALA A 131 15.69 -3.75 5.94
CA ALA A 131 15.87 -2.43 5.33
C ALA A 131 14.77 -1.42 5.70
N GLY A 132 13.70 -1.86 6.38
CA GLY A 132 12.59 -1.03 6.86
C GLY A 132 11.39 -1.14 6.00
#